data_d4cda73a497c7647205c9ca6646b4a43
#
_entry.id   d4cda73a497c7647205c9ca6646b4a43
#
_cell.length_a   1.000
_cell.length_b   1.000
_cell.length_c   1.000
_cell.angle_alpha   90.00
_cell.angle_beta   90.00
_cell.angle_gamma   90.00
#
_symmetry.space_group_name_H-M   'P 1'
#
loop_
_entity.id
_entity.type
_entity.pdbx_description
1 polymer ?
#
loop_
_entity_poly.entity_id
_entity_poly.type
_entity_poly.pdbx_seq_one_letter_code
_entity_poly.pdbx_strand_id
1 'polypeptide(L)'
;MFVYADNAATTRLSETALAAMLPCLREQYGNPSSLHAAGQAASGVLVRARETMARLLGCAPHELVFTSGGSESDNQALLSAAALGAAQGRRHIVS
;
A
#
# COMPACT_ATOMS: atom_id res chain seq x y z
N MET A 1 28.48 -17.43 10.40
CA MET A 1 27.78 -16.20 9.95
C MET A 1 26.49 -16.60 9.26
N PHE A 2 25.34 -16.09 9.68
CA PHE A 2 24.05 -16.34 9.02
C PHE A 2 23.84 -15.28 7.92
N VAL A 3 23.58 -15.72 6.69
CA VAL A 3 23.25 -14.86 5.56
C VAL A 3 21.84 -15.20 5.09
N TYR A 4 20.93 -14.25 5.13
CA TYR A 4 19.60 -14.39 4.58
C TYR A 4 19.59 -13.85 3.13
N ALA A 5 19.34 -14.71 2.16
CA ALA A 5 19.43 -14.41 0.73
C ALA A 5 18.09 -14.54 -0.01
N ASP A 6 16.98 -14.74 0.72
CA ASP A 6 15.64 -14.91 0.13
C ASP A 6 14.79 -13.62 0.24
N ASN A 7 15.38 -12.49 -0.11
CA ASN A 7 14.72 -11.17 -0.01
C ASN A 7 13.58 -10.98 -1.02
N ALA A 8 13.47 -11.85 -2.02
CA ALA A 8 12.32 -11.86 -2.93
C ALA A 8 11.05 -12.38 -2.25
N ALA A 9 11.17 -13.27 -1.27
CA ALA A 9 10.05 -13.80 -0.51
C ALA A 9 9.68 -12.88 0.66
N THR A 10 10.66 -12.51 1.48
CA THR A 10 10.48 -11.65 2.66
C THR A 10 11.71 -10.79 2.91
N THR A 11 11.51 -9.67 3.59
CA THR A 11 12.62 -8.83 4.05
C THR A 11 12.47 -8.52 5.53
N ARG A 12 13.61 -8.32 6.21
CA ARG A 12 13.59 -7.77 7.56
C ARG A 12 13.08 -6.34 7.52
N LEU A 13 12.16 -6.01 8.44
CA LEU A 13 11.75 -4.62 8.63
C LEU A 13 12.94 -3.76 9.06
N SER A 14 13.16 -2.62 8.41
CA SER A 14 14.22 -1.70 8.80
C SER A 14 13.91 -0.99 10.12
N GLU A 15 14.93 -0.62 10.86
CA GLU A 15 14.76 0.12 12.12
C GLU A 15 14.04 1.47 11.89
N THR A 16 14.30 2.13 10.77
CA THR A 16 13.61 3.37 10.38
C THR A 16 12.12 3.15 10.16
N ALA A 17 11.75 2.08 9.46
CA ALA A 17 10.35 1.75 9.24
C ALA A 17 9.66 1.35 10.55
N LEU A 18 10.31 0.54 11.39
CA LEU A 18 9.79 0.15 12.69
C LEU A 18 9.54 1.37 13.58
N ALA A 19 10.51 2.28 13.66
CA ALA A 19 10.39 3.50 14.46
C ALA A 19 9.22 4.39 13.98
N ALA A 20 8.96 4.46 12.68
CA ALA A 20 7.83 5.21 12.13
C ALA A 20 6.47 4.52 12.38
N MET A 21 6.44 3.20 12.44
CA MET A 21 5.21 2.42 12.66
C MET A 21 4.79 2.38 14.14
N LEU A 22 5.72 2.35 15.07
CA LEU A 22 5.44 2.20 16.51
C LEU A 22 4.45 3.24 17.07
N PRO A 23 4.55 4.54 16.79
CA PRO A 23 3.57 5.52 17.24
C PRO A 23 2.17 5.26 16.69
N CYS A 24 2.07 4.81 15.44
CA CYS A 24 0.78 4.46 14.83
C CYS A 24 0.12 3.26 15.52
N LEU A 25 0.91 2.27 15.90
CA LEU A 25 0.41 1.06 16.57
C LEU A 25 0.01 1.30 18.03
N ARG A 26 0.68 2.23 18.73
CA ARG A 26 0.51 2.46 20.17
C ARG A 26 -0.41 3.62 20.50
N GLU A 27 -0.37 4.69 19.72
CA GLU A 27 -0.97 5.98 20.08
C GLU A 27 -2.00 6.46 19.04
N GLN A 28 -1.76 6.22 17.75
CA GLN A 28 -2.57 6.72 16.64
C GLN A 28 -3.39 5.62 15.96
N TYR A 29 -3.91 4.70 16.75
CA TYR A 29 -4.63 3.50 16.32
C TYR A 29 -6.10 3.75 15.94
N GLY A 30 -6.53 4.99 15.87
CA GLY A 30 -7.90 5.35 15.50
C GLY A 30 -8.28 4.85 14.10
N ASN A 31 -9.58 4.62 13.89
CA ASN A 31 -10.07 4.30 12.55
C ASN A 31 -10.05 5.58 11.68
N PRO A 32 -9.30 5.61 10.57
CA PRO A 32 -9.19 6.80 9.72
C PRO A 32 -10.52 7.23 9.06
N SER A 33 -11.55 6.38 9.07
CA SER A 33 -12.90 6.72 8.59
C SER A 33 -13.79 7.38 9.65
N SER A 34 -13.35 7.43 10.91
CA SER A 34 -14.12 8.02 12.00
C SER A 34 -13.97 9.54 12.03
N LEU A 35 -15.07 10.23 12.35
CA LEU A 35 -15.12 11.71 12.34
C LEU A 35 -14.57 12.35 13.62
N HIS A 36 -14.39 11.60 14.70
CA HIS A 36 -13.83 12.09 15.95
C HIS A 36 -12.31 12.30 15.88
N ALA A 37 -11.75 13.00 16.86
CA ALA A 37 -10.34 13.42 16.87
C ALA A 37 -9.33 12.28 16.65
N ALA A 38 -9.55 11.10 17.26
CA ALA A 38 -8.66 9.95 17.07
C ALA A 38 -8.70 9.40 15.62
N GLY A 39 -9.88 9.41 14.99
CA GLY A 39 -10.02 9.04 13.58
C GLY A 39 -9.35 10.04 12.66
N GLN A 40 -9.51 11.34 12.92
CA GLN A 40 -8.86 12.40 12.14
C GLN A 40 -7.33 12.35 12.25
N ALA A 41 -6.79 12.06 13.45
CA ALA A 41 -5.35 11.86 13.65
C ALA A 41 -4.84 10.70 12.80
N ALA A 42 -5.50 9.54 12.84
CA ALA A 42 -5.16 8.38 12.02
C ALA A 42 -5.29 8.67 10.51
N SER A 43 -6.34 9.37 10.08
CA SER A 43 -6.51 9.81 8.69
C SER A 43 -5.36 10.70 8.23
N GLY A 44 -4.91 11.63 9.06
CA GLY A 44 -3.76 12.47 8.77
C GLY A 44 -2.46 11.68 8.53
N VAL A 45 -2.23 10.61 9.30
CA VAL A 45 -1.08 9.71 9.08
C VAL A 45 -1.20 9.01 7.74
N LEU A 46 -2.36 8.46 7.42
CA LEU A 46 -2.61 7.75 6.17
C LEU A 46 -2.44 8.67 4.95
N VAL A 47 -2.94 9.90 5.02
CA VAL A 47 -2.80 10.91 3.95
C VAL A 47 -1.32 11.22 3.71
N ARG A 48 -0.55 11.53 4.76
CA ARG A 48 0.89 11.81 4.63
C ARG A 48 1.67 10.62 4.07
N ALA A 49 1.35 9.40 4.48
CA ALA A 49 1.97 8.20 3.94
C ALA A 49 1.70 8.07 2.42
N ARG A 50 0.46 8.27 2.01
CA ARG A 50 0.03 8.24 0.60
C ARG A 50 0.75 9.31 -0.22
N GLU A 51 0.79 10.55 0.24
CA GLU A 51 1.47 11.65 -0.43
C GLU A 51 2.98 11.38 -0.58
N THR A 52 3.59 10.82 0.46
CA THR A 52 5.02 10.46 0.44
C THR A 52 5.29 9.37 -0.60
N MET A 53 4.50 8.32 -0.62
CA MET A 53 4.63 7.25 -1.61
C MET A 53 4.38 7.75 -3.03
N ALA A 54 3.34 8.56 -3.24
CA ALA A 54 3.03 9.14 -4.54
C ALA A 54 4.19 9.98 -5.09
N ARG A 55 4.78 10.81 -4.25
CA ARG A 55 5.96 11.61 -4.62
C ARG A 55 7.16 10.74 -5.00
N LEU A 56 7.42 9.66 -4.26
CA LEU A 56 8.53 8.75 -4.55
C LEU A 56 8.30 7.95 -5.84
N LEU A 57 7.06 7.62 -6.15
CA LEU A 57 6.69 6.88 -7.36
C LEU A 57 6.43 7.79 -8.58
N GLY A 58 6.39 9.09 -8.39
CA GLY A 58 6.13 10.06 -9.47
C GLY A 58 4.69 10.04 -9.98
N CYS A 59 3.73 9.72 -9.10
CA CYS A 59 2.30 9.67 -9.43
C CYS A 59 1.47 10.58 -8.51
N ALA A 60 0.19 10.75 -8.82
CA ALA A 60 -0.73 11.49 -7.97
C ALA A 60 -1.21 10.61 -6.76
N PRO A 61 -1.48 11.19 -5.59
CA PRO A 61 -1.91 10.42 -4.41
C PRO A 61 -3.16 9.57 -4.63
N HIS A 62 -4.09 10.01 -5.48
CA HIS A 62 -5.33 9.27 -5.77
C HIS A 62 -5.12 8.06 -6.70
N GLU A 63 -3.95 7.95 -7.35
CA GLU A 63 -3.58 6.79 -8.18
C GLU A 63 -3.05 5.62 -7.35
N LEU A 64 -2.78 5.84 -6.04
CA LEU A 64 -2.30 4.80 -5.14
C LEU A 64 -3.45 4.09 -4.44
N VAL A 65 -3.40 2.77 -4.45
CA VAL A 65 -4.30 1.90 -3.69
C VAL A 65 -3.47 1.10 -2.70
N PHE A 66 -3.75 1.25 -1.40
CA PHE A 66 -3.19 0.37 -0.38
C PHE A 66 -4.01 -0.91 -0.30
N THR A 67 -3.33 -2.04 -0.29
CA THR A 67 -3.92 -3.38 -0.23
C THR A 67 -3.38 -4.14 0.97
N SER A 68 -4.01 -5.27 1.30
CA SER A 68 -3.58 -6.14 2.40
C SER A 68 -2.30 -6.93 2.07
N GLY A 69 -1.90 -6.99 0.80
CA GLY A 69 -0.70 -7.73 0.37
C GLY A 69 -0.62 -7.87 -1.13
N GLY A 70 0.46 -8.52 -1.60
CA GLY A 70 0.76 -8.70 -3.02
C GLY A 70 -0.33 -9.45 -3.77
N SER A 71 -0.92 -10.49 -3.17
CA SER A 71 -2.00 -11.27 -3.80
C SER A 71 -3.22 -10.42 -4.13
N GLU A 72 -3.63 -9.52 -3.23
CA GLU A 72 -4.73 -8.58 -3.50
C GLU A 72 -4.35 -7.58 -4.58
N SER A 73 -3.14 -7.04 -4.54
CA SER A 73 -2.64 -6.09 -5.54
C SER A 73 -2.60 -6.70 -6.94
N ASP A 74 -2.08 -7.92 -7.07
CA ASP A 74 -1.99 -8.65 -8.34
C ASP A 74 -3.38 -8.94 -8.90
N ASN A 75 -4.30 -9.43 -8.07
CA ASN A 75 -5.68 -9.69 -8.48
C ASN A 75 -6.38 -8.42 -8.95
N GLN A 76 -6.24 -7.32 -8.22
CA GLN A 76 -6.84 -6.04 -8.59
C GLN A 76 -6.27 -5.53 -9.92
N ALA A 77 -4.95 -5.60 -10.12
CA ALA A 77 -4.30 -5.17 -11.36
C ALA A 77 -4.77 -6.00 -12.55
N LEU A 78 -4.77 -7.34 -12.41
CA LEU A 78 -5.19 -8.26 -13.47
C LEU A 78 -6.66 -8.09 -13.84
N LEU A 79 -7.56 -8.02 -12.86
CA LEU A 79 -8.99 -7.85 -13.11
C LEU A 79 -9.31 -6.49 -13.75
N SER A 80 -8.65 -5.43 -13.29
CA SER A 80 -8.80 -4.08 -13.87
C SER A 80 -8.29 -4.04 -15.31
N ALA A 81 -7.12 -4.61 -15.58
CA ALA A 81 -6.55 -4.67 -16.92
C ALA A 81 -7.41 -5.53 -17.86
N ALA A 82 -7.94 -6.64 -17.38
CA ALA A 82 -8.85 -7.51 -18.14
C ALA A 82 -10.15 -6.79 -18.52
N ALA A 83 -10.75 -6.07 -17.57
CA ALA A 83 -11.97 -5.30 -17.82
C ALA A 83 -11.75 -4.19 -18.86
N LEU A 84 -10.68 -3.42 -18.72
CA LEU A 84 -10.29 -2.38 -19.67
C LEU A 84 -9.93 -2.95 -21.03
N GLY A 85 -9.21 -4.07 -21.07
CA GLY A 85 -8.86 -4.78 -22.30
C GLY A 85 -10.09 -5.29 -23.03
N ALA A 86 -11.03 -5.91 -22.31
CA ALA A 86 -12.28 -6.44 -22.88
C ALA A 86 -13.12 -5.33 -23.52
N ALA A 87 -13.21 -4.16 -22.89
CA ALA A 87 -13.91 -2.99 -23.44
C ALA A 87 -13.28 -2.49 -24.76
N GLN A 88 -12.00 -2.82 -25.00
CA GLN A 88 -11.25 -2.49 -26.24
C GLN A 88 -11.12 -3.68 -27.19
N GLY A 89 -11.88 -4.77 -26.97
CA GLY A 89 -11.84 -5.98 -27.79
C GLY A 89 -10.63 -6.89 -27.56
N ARG A 90 -9.77 -6.55 -26.61
CA ARG A 90 -8.59 -7.36 -26.22
C ARG A 90 -8.99 -8.36 -25.12
N ARG A 91 -8.93 -9.66 -25.43
CA ARG A 91 -9.44 -10.73 -24.54
C ARG A 91 -8.38 -11.75 -24.13
N HIS A 92 -7.11 -11.55 -24.46
CA HIS A 92 -6.02 -12.45 -24.10
C HIS A 92 -5.18 -11.84 -22.98
N ILE A 93 -4.87 -12.65 -21.99
CA ILE A 93 -3.90 -12.38 -20.93
C ILE A 93 -2.72 -13.34 -21.17
N VAL A 94 -1.51 -12.80 -21.19
CA VAL A 94 -0.28 -13.58 -21.31
C VAL A 94 0.46 -13.46 -19.97
N SER A 95 0.84 -14.58 -19.37
CA SER A 95 1.60 -14.67 -18.11
C SER A 95 2.91 -15.44 -18.33
#